data_9c3eb2ce3475fbf5187c6699e425648c
#
_entry.id   9c3eb2ce3475fbf5187c6699e425648c
#
_cell.length_a   1.000
_cell.length_b   1.000
_cell.length_c   1.000
_cell.angle_alpha   90.00
_cell.angle_beta   90.00
_cell.angle_gamma   90.00
#
_symmetry.space_group_name_H-M   'P 1'
#
loop_
_entity.id
_entity.type
_entity.pdbx_description
1 polymer ?
#
loop_
_entity_poly.entity_id
_entity_poly.type
_entity_poly.pdbx_seq_one_letter_code
_entity_poly.pdbx_strand_id
1 'polypeptide(L)'
;GDQGILFYINPEYPLDDFINDWTAYHEFTHLFIPFPGRSNIWFSEGLASYYQNVLQYRGGLLTEAQAWQKLYEGFERGRADNRNPDYTLAELCSNLRETHAFMRVYWTGALYFLEADLRLRSRSKDRITLDHVLQTFGRCCLHERKRWTGMDIAVEFDRIVGDDLFVPLYSQYENSTAIPDFIPVLNAAGVKIRDDRVEPDSHTSMTDMPLRAE
;
A
#
# COMPACT_ATOMS: atom_id res chain seq x y z
N GLY A 1 6.06 16.43 -15.17
CA GLY A 1 5.80 17.65 -14.39
C GLY A 1 6.16 17.39 -12.94
N ASP A 2 6.48 18.41 -12.19
CA ASP A 2 6.81 18.27 -10.77
C ASP A 2 5.57 17.77 -10.02
N GLN A 3 5.75 16.81 -9.13
CA GLN A 3 4.69 16.34 -8.25
C GLN A 3 4.62 17.27 -7.04
N GLY A 4 3.41 17.60 -6.61
CA GLY A 4 3.19 18.46 -5.45
C GLY A 4 1.89 18.12 -4.76
N ILE A 5 1.83 18.37 -3.45
CA ILE A 5 0.65 18.16 -2.62
C ILE A 5 0.23 19.54 -2.10
N LEU A 6 -1.07 19.79 -2.15
CA LEU A 6 -1.67 20.99 -1.59
C LEU A 6 -2.68 20.58 -0.53
N PHE A 7 -2.44 21.00 0.72
CA PHE A 7 -3.36 20.81 1.81
C PHE A 7 -4.23 22.05 2.03
N TYR A 8 -5.54 21.85 2.10
CA TYR A 8 -6.47 22.85 2.58
C TYR A 8 -6.77 22.55 4.05
N ILE A 9 -6.28 23.42 4.93
CA ILE A 9 -6.44 23.25 6.37
C ILE A 9 -7.33 24.36 6.93
N ASN A 10 -8.15 24.03 7.93
CA ASN A 10 -8.82 25.04 8.76
C ASN A 10 -7.91 25.37 9.95
N PRO A 11 -7.37 26.62 10.04
CA PRO A 11 -6.43 26.99 11.09
C PRO A 11 -7.05 27.06 12.49
N GLU A 12 -8.37 26.95 12.60
CA GLU A 12 -9.10 26.93 13.88
C GLU A 12 -9.10 25.55 14.54
N TYR A 13 -8.73 24.50 13.82
CA TYR A 13 -8.64 23.15 14.39
C TYR A 13 -7.40 23.00 15.27
N PRO A 14 -7.50 22.24 16.38
CA PRO A 14 -6.36 21.94 17.24
C PRO A 14 -5.23 21.27 16.45
N LEU A 15 -3.98 21.56 16.83
CA LEU A 15 -2.81 20.94 16.21
C LEU A 15 -2.84 19.41 16.24
N ASP A 16 -3.37 18.85 17.33
CA ASP A 16 -3.47 17.39 17.51
C ASP A 16 -4.36 16.73 16.45
N ASP A 17 -5.36 17.42 15.92
CA ASP A 17 -6.20 16.89 14.82
C ASP A 17 -5.37 16.70 13.54
N PHE A 18 -4.41 17.60 13.28
CA PHE A 18 -3.51 17.48 12.12
C PHE A 18 -2.41 16.44 12.35
N ILE A 19 -1.86 16.35 13.56
CA ILE A 19 -0.81 15.38 13.89
C ILE A 19 -1.36 13.95 13.83
N ASN A 20 -2.60 13.74 14.29
CA ASN A 20 -3.22 12.42 14.31
C ASN A 20 -3.92 12.04 13.00
N ASP A 21 -4.00 12.95 12.03
CA ASP A 21 -4.62 12.70 10.73
C ASP A 21 -3.69 11.85 9.85
N TRP A 22 -4.24 10.77 9.29
CA TRP A 22 -3.53 9.89 8.36
C TRP A 22 -3.33 10.51 6.97
N THR A 23 -4.11 11.53 6.61
CA THR A 23 -4.20 12.10 5.26
C THR A 23 -2.83 12.56 4.75
N ALA A 24 -2.05 13.28 5.57
CA ALA A 24 -0.74 13.74 5.16
C ALA A 24 0.20 12.60 4.78
N TYR A 25 0.21 11.50 5.53
CA TYR A 25 1.02 10.32 5.26
C TYR A 25 0.59 9.61 3.98
N HIS A 26 -0.71 9.55 3.73
CA HIS A 26 -1.29 9.00 2.50
C HIS A 26 -0.84 9.81 1.28
N GLU A 27 -1.08 11.12 1.33
CA GLU A 27 -0.76 12.02 0.22
C GLU A 27 0.75 12.09 -0.07
N PHE A 28 1.61 12.13 0.95
CA PHE A 28 3.06 12.07 0.74
C PHE A 28 3.51 10.78 0.08
N THR A 29 2.82 9.66 0.32
CA THR A 29 3.15 8.39 -0.33
C THR A 29 2.95 8.43 -1.84
N HIS A 30 1.99 9.21 -2.33
CA HIS A 30 1.81 9.40 -3.78
C HIS A 30 3.03 10.00 -4.49
N LEU A 31 3.98 10.58 -3.75
CA LEU A 31 5.24 11.08 -4.30
C LEU A 31 6.28 9.96 -4.55
N PHE A 32 6.05 8.73 -4.08
CA PHE A 32 7.02 7.64 -4.23
C PHE A 32 7.03 7.01 -5.62
N ILE A 33 5.91 7.10 -6.34
CA ILE A 33 5.77 6.59 -7.71
C ILE A 33 5.04 7.61 -8.59
N PRO A 34 5.26 7.61 -9.92
CA PRO A 34 4.46 8.43 -10.82
C PRO A 34 3.01 7.94 -10.84
N PHE A 35 2.06 8.85 -11.10
CA PHE A 35 0.65 8.48 -11.22
C PHE A 35 0.44 7.49 -12.38
N PRO A 36 -0.04 6.26 -12.12
CA PRO A 36 -0.13 5.20 -13.12
C PRO A 36 -1.35 5.29 -14.05
N GLY A 37 -2.10 6.38 -13.97
CA GLY A 37 -3.35 6.57 -14.69
C GLY A 37 -4.56 6.01 -13.94
N ARG A 38 -5.76 6.44 -14.37
CA ARG A 38 -7.02 6.13 -13.66
C ARG A 38 -7.35 4.64 -13.67
N SER A 39 -7.07 3.94 -14.76
CA SER A 39 -7.31 2.49 -14.87
C SER A 39 -6.43 1.65 -13.94
N ASN A 40 -5.34 2.22 -13.44
CA ASN A 40 -4.44 1.57 -12.49
C ASN A 40 -4.40 2.30 -11.12
N ILE A 41 -5.45 3.05 -10.81
CA ILE A 41 -5.52 3.84 -9.58
C ILE A 41 -5.38 2.98 -8.32
N TRP A 42 -5.83 1.72 -8.37
CA TRP A 42 -5.68 0.76 -7.29
C TRP A 42 -4.23 0.57 -6.84
N PHE A 43 -3.28 0.69 -7.79
CA PHE A 43 -1.86 0.54 -7.51
C PHE A 43 -1.32 1.75 -6.73
N SER A 44 -1.65 2.97 -7.14
CA SER A 44 -1.26 4.20 -6.44
C SER A 44 -1.94 4.34 -5.09
N GLU A 45 -3.26 4.18 -5.04
CA GLU A 45 -4.04 4.28 -3.80
C GLU A 45 -3.71 3.15 -2.82
N GLY A 46 -3.42 1.96 -3.37
CA GLY A 46 -2.98 0.81 -2.58
C GLY A 46 -1.65 1.06 -1.88
N LEU A 47 -0.67 1.61 -2.60
CA LEU A 47 0.61 1.99 -2.02
C LEU A 47 0.41 3.02 -0.90
N ALA A 48 -0.39 4.05 -1.15
CA ALA A 48 -0.67 5.09 -0.18
C ALA A 48 -1.42 4.54 1.05
N SER A 49 -2.42 3.67 0.85
CA SER A 49 -3.18 3.03 1.93
C SER A 49 -2.33 2.07 2.78
N TYR A 50 -1.34 1.40 2.18
CA TYR A 50 -0.38 0.58 2.92
C TYR A 50 0.56 1.46 3.74
N TYR A 51 1.26 2.39 3.09
CA TYR A 51 2.28 3.20 3.73
C TYR A 51 1.75 4.21 4.74
N GLN A 52 0.51 4.70 4.62
CA GLN A 52 -0.05 5.61 5.63
C GLN A 52 0.03 5.03 7.04
N ASN A 53 -0.22 3.73 7.22
CA ASN A 53 -0.16 3.08 8.52
C ASN A 53 1.28 2.77 8.94
N VAL A 54 2.11 2.32 8.00
CA VAL A 54 3.53 2.04 8.22
C VAL A 54 4.28 3.31 8.63
N LEU A 55 4.05 4.42 7.92
CA LEU A 55 4.72 5.69 8.20
C LEU A 55 4.26 6.33 9.52
N GLN A 56 2.96 6.25 9.85
CA GLN A 56 2.47 6.71 11.16
C GLN A 56 3.12 5.91 12.31
N TYR A 57 3.27 4.59 12.14
CA TYR A 57 3.98 3.78 13.11
C TYR A 57 5.45 4.20 13.24
N ARG A 58 6.18 4.32 12.12
CA ARG A 58 7.57 4.77 12.11
C ARG A 58 7.77 6.17 12.66
N GLY A 59 6.80 7.05 12.45
CA GLY A 59 6.76 8.39 13.01
C GLY A 59 6.40 8.44 14.50
N GLY A 60 6.12 7.29 15.14
CA GLY A 60 5.78 7.21 16.56
C GLY A 60 4.36 7.66 16.91
N LEU A 61 3.47 7.87 15.91
CA LEU A 61 2.07 8.24 16.14
C LEU A 61 1.19 7.03 16.44
N LEU A 62 1.57 5.85 15.96
CA LEU A 62 0.88 4.59 16.23
C LEU A 62 1.85 3.62 16.89
N THR A 63 1.33 2.79 17.78
CA THR A 63 2.03 1.56 18.16
C THR A 63 1.95 0.55 17.02
N GLU A 64 2.82 -0.46 17.02
CA GLU A 64 2.81 -1.52 16.02
C GLU A 64 1.45 -2.22 15.95
N ALA A 65 0.90 -2.58 17.11
CA ALA A 65 -0.43 -3.20 17.19
C ALA A 65 -1.52 -2.32 16.59
N GLN A 66 -1.48 -1.00 16.80
CA GLN A 66 -2.43 -0.06 16.21
C GLN A 66 -2.28 0.02 14.69
N ALA A 67 -1.05 0.02 14.17
CA ALA A 67 -0.80 0.05 12.73
C ALA A 67 -1.33 -1.22 12.05
N TRP A 68 -1.06 -2.39 12.63
CA TRP A 68 -1.61 -3.66 12.14
C TRP A 68 -3.13 -3.72 12.25
N GLN A 69 -3.71 -3.20 13.35
CA GLN A 69 -5.17 -3.13 13.51
C GLN A 69 -5.81 -2.28 12.41
N LYS A 70 -5.22 -1.13 12.09
CA LYS A 70 -5.71 -0.25 11.01
C LYS A 70 -5.62 -0.91 9.61
N LEU A 71 -4.57 -1.69 9.35
CA LEU A 71 -4.45 -2.47 8.11
C LEU A 71 -5.53 -3.56 8.04
N TYR A 72 -5.70 -4.33 9.11
CA TYR A 72 -6.74 -5.36 9.20
C TYR A 72 -8.14 -4.77 8.98
N GLU A 73 -8.49 -3.71 9.69
CA GLU A 73 -9.77 -3.00 9.51
C GLU A 73 -9.95 -2.44 8.10
N GLY A 74 -8.87 -2.03 7.48
CA GLY A 74 -8.86 -1.61 6.08
C GLY A 74 -9.21 -2.76 5.15
N PHE A 75 -8.58 -3.91 5.31
CA PHE A 75 -8.89 -5.12 4.51
C PHE A 75 -10.34 -5.57 4.74
N GLU A 76 -10.85 -5.49 5.97
CA GLU A 76 -12.26 -5.76 6.26
C GLU A 76 -13.20 -4.78 5.55
N ARG A 77 -12.87 -3.48 5.50
CA ARG A 77 -13.64 -2.51 4.71
C ARG A 77 -13.61 -2.84 3.22
N GLY A 78 -12.45 -3.26 2.69
CA GLY A 78 -12.33 -3.73 1.31
C GLY A 78 -13.19 -4.97 1.04
N ARG A 79 -13.21 -5.93 1.98
CA ARG A 79 -14.03 -7.15 1.90
C ARG A 79 -15.53 -6.84 1.99
N ALA A 80 -15.92 -5.90 2.82
CA ALA A 80 -17.31 -5.48 2.98
C ALA A 80 -17.85 -4.69 1.78
N ASP A 81 -16.98 -4.07 0.98
CA ASP A 81 -17.36 -3.34 -0.23
C ASP A 81 -17.55 -4.32 -1.40
N ASN A 82 -18.66 -5.05 -1.37
CA ASN A 82 -19.02 -6.08 -2.34
C ASN A 82 -19.90 -5.57 -3.50
N ARG A 83 -19.94 -4.26 -3.72
CA ARG A 83 -20.60 -3.67 -4.88
C ARG A 83 -19.94 -4.18 -6.16
N ASN A 84 -20.76 -4.51 -7.16
CA ASN A 84 -20.30 -5.06 -8.44
C ASN A 84 -19.40 -6.30 -8.25
N PRO A 85 -19.92 -7.39 -7.66
CA PRO A 85 -19.12 -8.56 -7.25
C PRO A 85 -18.48 -9.29 -8.44
N ASP A 86 -19.03 -9.15 -9.65
CA ASP A 86 -18.51 -9.79 -10.86
C ASP A 86 -17.40 -8.99 -11.54
N TYR A 87 -17.17 -7.75 -11.14
CA TYR A 87 -16.13 -6.91 -11.74
C TYR A 87 -14.76 -7.26 -11.15
N THR A 88 -13.79 -7.41 -12.02
CA THR A 88 -12.38 -7.45 -11.66
C THR A 88 -11.91 -6.12 -11.07
N LEU A 89 -10.77 -6.13 -10.38
CA LEU A 89 -10.17 -4.91 -9.85
C LEU A 89 -9.89 -3.89 -10.98
N ALA A 90 -9.42 -4.35 -12.14
CA ALA A 90 -9.19 -3.50 -13.31
C ALA A 90 -10.48 -2.84 -13.82
N GLU A 91 -11.57 -3.61 -13.91
CA GLU A 91 -12.88 -3.09 -14.33
C GLU A 91 -13.45 -2.08 -13.33
N LEU A 92 -13.30 -2.35 -12.02
CA LEU A 92 -13.68 -1.38 -10.98
C LEU A 92 -12.91 -0.07 -11.11
N CYS A 93 -11.60 -0.12 -11.33
CA CYS A 93 -10.79 1.08 -11.51
C CYS A 93 -11.21 1.89 -12.72
N SER A 94 -11.51 1.22 -13.83
CA SER A 94 -11.97 1.87 -15.05
C SER A 94 -13.31 2.57 -14.89
N ASN A 95 -14.17 2.08 -13.98
CA ASN A 95 -15.52 2.54 -13.72
C ASN A 95 -15.72 3.07 -12.28
N LEU A 96 -14.66 3.48 -11.59
CA LEU A 96 -14.68 3.76 -10.15
C LEU A 96 -15.69 4.86 -9.75
N ARG A 97 -15.90 5.87 -10.61
CA ARG A 97 -16.88 6.94 -10.35
C ARG A 97 -18.32 6.47 -10.37
N GLU A 98 -18.61 5.41 -11.12
CA GLU A 98 -19.97 4.84 -11.27
C GLU A 98 -20.21 3.75 -10.25
N THR A 99 -19.20 2.93 -9.99
CA THR A 99 -19.27 1.81 -9.06
C THR A 99 -19.16 2.23 -7.60
N HIS A 100 -18.47 3.34 -7.32
CA HIS A 100 -18.15 3.82 -5.96
C HIS A 100 -17.46 2.77 -5.07
N ALA A 101 -16.78 1.77 -5.66
CA ALA A 101 -16.11 0.68 -4.95
C ALA A 101 -14.72 1.08 -4.42
N PHE A 102 -14.63 2.28 -3.79
CA PHE A 102 -13.37 2.85 -3.35
C PHE A 102 -12.65 1.96 -2.32
N MET A 103 -13.38 1.44 -1.34
CA MET A 103 -12.76 0.64 -0.28
C MET A 103 -12.16 -0.65 -0.84
N ARG A 104 -12.87 -1.33 -1.74
CA ARG A 104 -12.34 -2.53 -2.40
C ARG A 104 -11.10 -2.21 -3.24
N VAL A 105 -11.11 -1.13 -4.01
CA VAL A 105 -9.99 -0.73 -4.86
C VAL A 105 -8.75 -0.39 -4.02
N TYR A 106 -8.89 0.44 -3.00
CA TYR A 106 -7.78 0.92 -2.17
C TYR A 106 -7.17 -0.20 -1.32
N TRP A 107 -8.01 -0.98 -0.65
CA TRP A 107 -7.53 -2.00 0.28
C TRP A 107 -7.07 -3.30 -0.41
N THR A 108 -7.58 -3.62 -1.61
CA THR A 108 -6.99 -4.67 -2.44
C THR A 108 -5.57 -4.27 -2.87
N GLY A 109 -5.37 -3.01 -3.26
CA GLY A 109 -4.04 -2.50 -3.57
C GLY A 109 -3.10 -2.49 -2.37
N ALA A 110 -3.60 -2.10 -1.18
CA ALA A 110 -2.79 -2.15 0.05
C ALA A 110 -2.35 -3.58 0.40
N LEU A 111 -3.23 -4.56 0.21
CA LEU A 111 -2.91 -5.97 0.42
C LEU A 111 -1.85 -6.46 -0.58
N TYR A 112 -1.93 -6.05 -1.84
CA TYR A 112 -0.88 -6.34 -2.83
C TYR A 112 0.50 -5.88 -2.35
N PHE A 113 0.63 -4.65 -1.85
CA PHE A 113 1.92 -4.12 -1.40
C PHE A 113 2.40 -4.78 -0.12
N LEU A 114 1.53 -5.09 0.82
CA LEU A 114 1.87 -5.87 2.01
C LEU A 114 2.41 -7.25 1.60
N GLU A 115 1.70 -7.96 0.73
CA GLU A 115 2.10 -9.29 0.27
C GLU A 115 3.42 -9.24 -0.50
N ALA A 116 3.62 -8.24 -1.37
CA ALA A 116 4.86 -8.03 -2.09
C ALA A 116 6.04 -7.79 -1.14
N ASP A 117 5.89 -6.93 -0.13
CA ASP A 117 6.96 -6.65 0.84
C ASP A 117 7.32 -7.90 1.65
N LEU A 118 6.34 -8.66 2.12
CA LEU A 118 6.58 -9.91 2.85
C LEU A 118 7.29 -10.96 1.99
N ARG A 119 6.90 -11.10 0.73
CA ARG A 119 7.55 -12.01 -0.21
C ARG A 119 8.99 -11.60 -0.52
N LEU A 120 9.25 -10.29 -0.69
CA LEU A 120 10.60 -9.74 -0.85
C LEU A 120 11.49 -10.09 0.35
N ARG A 121 11.00 -9.82 1.55
CA ARG A 121 11.70 -10.11 2.80
C ARG A 121 12.02 -11.58 2.94
N SER A 122 11.02 -12.44 2.74
CA SER A 122 11.19 -13.88 2.82
C SER A 122 12.24 -14.41 1.83
N ARG A 123 12.17 -14.01 0.54
CA ARG A 123 13.11 -14.45 -0.50
C ARG A 123 14.52 -13.93 -0.29
N SER A 124 14.64 -12.70 0.20
CA SER A 124 15.94 -12.04 0.40
C SER A 124 16.54 -12.26 1.78
N LYS A 125 15.82 -12.91 2.71
CA LYS A 125 16.17 -13.01 4.15
C LYS A 125 16.36 -11.60 4.75
N ASP A 126 15.32 -10.78 4.58
CA ASP A 126 15.20 -9.38 5.02
C ASP A 126 16.25 -8.40 4.44
N ARG A 127 16.99 -8.80 3.41
CA ARG A 127 17.98 -7.92 2.78
C ARG A 127 17.38 -6.92 1.81
N ILE A 128 16.21 -7.24 1.24
CA ILE A 128 15.49 -6.39 0.29
C ILE A 128 14.07 -6.20 0.82
N THR A 129 13.64 -4.96 0.90
CA THR A 129 12.31 -4.54 1.33
C THR A 129 11.66 -3.69 0.26
N LEU A 130 10.37 -3.44 0.39
CA LEU A 130 9.67 -2.52 -0.53
C LEU A 130 10.26 -1.10 -0.47
N ASP A 131 10.74 -0.64 0.70
CA ASP A 131 11.44 0.66 0.81
C ASP A 131 12.68 0.72 -0.08
N HIS A 132 13.47 -0.37 -0.10
CA HIS A 132 14.65 -0.45 -0.96
C HIS A 132 14.27 -0.34 -2.44
N VAL A 133 13.21 -1.01 -2.85
CA VAL A 133 12.70 -0.96 -4.21
C VAL A 133 12.23 0.45 -4.57
N LEU A 134 11.43 1.08 -3.71
CA LEU A 134 10.93 2.44 -3.91
C LEU A 134 12.05 3.48 -3.93
N GLN A 135 13.05 3.36 -3.04
CA GLN A 135 14.21 4.26 -3.03
C GLN A 135 15.03 4.14 -4.33
N THR A 136 15.24 2.90 -4.81
CA THR A 136 15.97 2.66 -6.05
C THR A 136 15.18 3.18 -7.26
N PHE A 137 13.86 2.92 -7.30
CA PHE A 137 12.96 3.46 -8.30
C PHE A 137 12.95 4.98 -8.31
N GLY A 138 12.92 5.61 -7.15
CA GLY A 138 12.97 7.07 -7.02
C GLY A 138 14.24 7.69 -7.65
N ARG A 139 15.37 7.00 -7.51
CA ARG A 139 16.65 7.46 -8.07
C ARG A 139 16.76 7.27 -9.59
N CYS A 140 16.27 6.17 -10.14
CA CYS A 140 16.41 5.88 -11.58
C CYS A 140 15.29 6.47 -12.42
N CYS A 141 14.07 6.42 -11.94
CA CYS A 141 12.94 6.30 -12.83
C CYS A 141 11.83 7.34 -12.56
N LEU A 142 11.70 7.84 -11.33
CA LEU A 142 10.62 8.73 -10.92
C LEU A 142 10.53 10.02 -11.77
N HIS A 143 11.67 10.55 -12.21
CA HIS A 143 11.76 11.77 -12.99
C HIS A 143 11.76 11.54 -14.52
N GLU A 144 11.59 10.31 -14.97
CA GLU A 144 11.47 10.02 -16.39
C GLU A 144 10.20 10.66 -16.99
N ARG A 145 10.36 11.29 -18.15
CA ARG A 145 9.26 11.88 -18.91
C ARG A 145 8.54 10.82 -19.75
N LYS A 146 7.96 9.81 -19.08
CA LYS A 146 7.09 8.83 -19.75
C LYS A 146 5.75 8.73 -19.03
N ARG A 147 4.76 8.19 -19.72
CA ARG A 147 3.51 7.78 -19.07
C ARG A 147 3.72 6.38 -18.50
N TRP A 148 3.62 6.28 -17.21
CA TRP A 148 3.71 5.02 -16.50
C TRP A 148 2.32 4.40 -16.34
N THR A 149 2.20 3.09 -16.57
CA THR A 149 1.08 2.29 -16.07
C THR A 149 1.50 1.58 -14.78
N GLY A 150 0.53 1.02 -14.03
CA GLY A 150 0.87 0.19 -12.87
C GLY A 150 1.71 -1.02 -13.24
N MET A 151 1.43 -1.63 -14.39
CA MET A 151 2.23 -2.75 -14.93
C MET A 151 3.66 -2.32 -15.29
N ASP A 152 3.85 -1.14 -15.90
CA ASP A 152 5.22 -0.64 -16.20
C ASP A 152 6.03 -0.46 -14.91
N ILE A 153 5.40 0.02 -13.83
CA ILE A 153 6.05 0.19 -12.53
C ILE A 153 6.38 -1.18 -11.93
N ALA A 154 5.45 -2.15 -12.00
CA ALA A 154 5.69 -3.51 -11.52
C ALA A 154 6.84 -4.21 -12.27
N VAL A 155 6.93 -4.04 -13.59
CA VAL A 155 8.06 -4.54 -14.42
C VAL A 155 9.38 -3.92 -13.97
N GLU A 156 9.38 -2.62 -13.69
CA GLU A 156 10.59 -1.94 -13.21
C GLU A 156 10.99 -2.39 -11.80
N PHE A 157 10.02 -2.66 -10.92
CA PHE A 157 10.27 -3.23 -9.60
C PHE A 157 10.91 -4.63 -9.70
N ASP A 158 10.41 -5.51 -10.60
CA ASP A 158 11.02 -6.81 -10.86
C ASP A 158 12.47 -6.66 -11.40
N ARG A 159 12.70 -5.69 -12.28
CA ARG A 159 14.05 -5.37 -12.78
C ARG A 159 14.99 -4.92 -11.66
N ILE A 160 14.51 -4.11 -10.73
CA ILE A 160 15.29 -3.61 -9.58
C ILE A 160 15.69 -4.75 -8.65
N VAL A 161 14.77 -5.67 -8.37
CA VAL A 161 15.04 -6.80 -7.46
C VAL A 161 15.76 -7.96 -8.15
N GLY A 162 15.71 -8.03 -9.49
CA GLY A 162 16.29 -9.13 -10.27
C GLY A 162 15.53 -10.45 -10.12
N ASP A 163 14.23 -10.39 -9.86
CA ASP A 163 13.35 -11.56 -9.65
C ASP A 163 11.92 -11.23 -10.13
N ASP A 164 11.19 -12.24 -10.59
CA ASP A 164 9.80 -12.14 -11.01
C ASP A 164 8.88 -12.27 -9.78
N LEU A 165 8.50 -11.14 -9.19
CA LEU A 165 7.62 -11.10 -8.03
C LEU A 165 6.42 -10.16 -8.25
N PHE A 166 6.69 -8.92 -8.64
CA PHE A 166 5.67 -7.88 -8.73
C PHE A 166 4.71 -8.10 -9.90
N VAL A 167 5.21 -8.47 -11.07
CA VAL A 167 4.39 -8.67 -12.28
C VAL A 167 3.42 -9.85 -12.14
N PRO A 168 3.83 -11.05 -11.70
CA PRO A 168 2.89 -12.15 -11.50
C PRO A 168 1.85 -11.83 -10.43
N LEU A 169 2.26 -11.18 -9.34
CA LEU A 169 1.36 -10.77 -8.27
C LEU A 169 0.38 -9.69 -8.75
N TYR A 170 0.86 -8.69 -9.51
CA TYR A 170 0.04 -7.65 -10.13
C TYR A 170 -1.08 -8.27 -10.97
N SER A 171 -0.73 -9.21 -11.86
CA SER A 171 -1.72 -9.87 -12.72
C SER A 171 -2.75 -10.67 -11.92
N GLN A 172 -2.34 -11.31 -10.82
CA GLN A 172 -3.26 -12.01 -9.92
C GLN A 172 -4.27 -11.04 -9.29
N TYR A 173 -3.79 -9.91 -8.77
CA TYR A 173 -4.65 -8.92 -8.07
C TYR A 173 -5.55 -8.16 -9.03
N GLU A 174 -5.01 -7.70 -10.17
CA GLU A 174 -5.75 -6.97 -11.18
C GLU A 174 -6.98 -7.73 -11.69
N ASN A 175 -6.88 -9.06 -11.80
CA ASN A 175 -7.94 -9.94 -12.26
C ASN A 175 -8.84 -10.49 -11.12
N SER A 176 -8.62 -10.08 -9.88
CA SER A 176 -9.44 -10.54 -8.76
C SER A 176 -10.82 -9.87 -8.76
N THR A 177 -11.88 -10.66 -8.53
CA THR A 177 -13.26 -10.18 -8.41
C THR A 177 -13.68 -9.90 -6.96
N ALA A 178 -12.78 -10.13 -6.00
CA ALA A 178 -12.92 -9.78 -4.58
C ALA A 178 -11.54 -9.45 -4.01
N ILE A 179 -11.48 -8.84 -2.83
CA ILE A 179 -10.21 -8.76 -2.11
C ILE A 179 -9.73 -10.20 -1.80
N PRO A 180 -8.47 -10.56 -2.13
CA PRO A 180 -7.94 -11.87 -1.79
C PRO A 180 -7.98 -12.14 -0.27
N ASP A 181 -7.94 -13.42 0.12
CA ASP A 181 -7.87 -13.78 1.54
C ASP A 181 -6.57 -13.23 2.15
N PHE A 182 -6.73 -12.28 3.07
CA PHE A 182 -5.62 -11.58 3.72
C PHE A 182 -5.18 -12.23 5.03
N ILE A 183 -5.93 -13.19 5.57
CA ILE A 183 -5.57 -13.86 6.83
C ILE A 183 -4.24 -14.61 6.71
N PRO A 184 -3.97 -15.40 5.63
CA PRO A 184 -2.67 -16.03 5.45
C PRO A 184 -1.53 -15.01 5.33
N VAL A 185 -1.77 -13.86 4.71
CA VAL A 185 -0.78 -12.78 4.54
C VAL A 185 -0.43 -12.18 5.91
N LEU A 186 -1.44 -11.86 6.73
CA LEU A 186 -1.23 -11.36 8.09
C LEU A 186 -0.51 -12.40 8.98
N ASN A 187 -0.90 -13.67 8.89
CA ASN A 187 -0.21 -14.73 9.62
C ASN A 187 1.27 -14.87 9.21
N ALA A 188 1.57 -14.71 7.92
CA ALA A 188 2.95 -14.72 7.43
C ALA A 188 3.76 -13.52 7.95
N ALA A 189 3.09 -12.42 8.28
CA ALA A 189 3.68 -11.26 8.95
C ALA A 189 3.83 -11.45 10.48
N GLY A 190 3.43 -12.58 11.04
CA GLY A 190 3.43 -12.82 12.50
C GLY A 190 2.24 -12.17 13.21
N VAL A 191 1.19 -11.83 12.49
CA VAL A 191 0.00 -11.14 13.02
C VAL A 191 -1.15 -12.14 13.13
N LYS A 192 -1.66 -12.36 14.33
CA LYS A 192 -2.83 -13.22 14.60
C LYS A 192 -4.07 -12.37 14.81
N ILE A 193 -5.21 -12.90 14.38
CA ILE A 193 -6.51 -12.26 14.58
C ILE A 193 -7.31 -13.07 15.57
N ARG A 194 -7.82 -12.42 16.62
CA ARG A 194 -8.74 -13.00 17.62
C ARG A 194 -9.83 -12.00 17.95
N ASP A 195 -11.06 -12.40 17.78
CA ASP A 195 -12.24 -11.55 18.07
C ASP A 195 -12.12 -10.14 17.43
N ASP A 196 -11.78 -10.11 16.14
CA ASP A 196 -11.53 -8.88 15.33
C ASP A 196 -10.41 -7.97 15.87
N ARG A 197 -9.55 -8.50 16.73
CA ARG A 197 -8.37 -7.80 17.25
C ARG A 197 -7.09 -8.44 16.73
N VAL A 198 -6.16 -7.56 16.44
CA VAL A 198 -4.83 -7.93 15.98
C VAL A 198 -3.91 -8.16 17.17
N GLU A 199 -3.25 -9.29 17.19
CA GLU A 199 -2.19 -9.66 18.15
C GLU A 199 -0.89 -9.89 17.37
N PRO A 200 0.01 -8.88 17.27
CA PRO A 200 1.35 -9.09 16.74
C PRO A 200 2.15 -10.01 17.66
N ASP A 201 2.89 -10.95 17.09
CA ASP A 201 3.83 -11.76 17.88
C ASP A 201 5.17 -11.04 18.06
N SER A 202 6.06 -11.61 18.89
CA SER A 202 7.38 -11.02 19.20
C SER A 202 8.36 -11.02 18.00
N HIS A 203 7.98 -11.62 16.89
CA HIS A 203 8.77 -11.69 15.65
C HIS A 203 8.13 -10.85 14.53
N THR A 204 7.03 -10.13 14.85
CA THR A 204 6.38 -9.23 13.89
C THR A 204 7.32 -8.09 13.58
N SER A 205 7.57 -7.83 12.34
CA SER A 205 8.55 -6.83 11.95
C SER A 205 7.99 -5.82 10.96
N MET A 206 7.09 -4.96 11.45
CA MET A 206 7.02 -3.62 10.88
C MET A 206 8.30 -2.81 11.24
N THR A 207 9.06 -3.29 12.24
CA THR A 207 10.18 -2.60 12.87
C THR A 207 11.48 -2.65 12.12
N ASP A 208 11.76 -3.69 11.33
CA ASP A 208 13.07 -3.84 10.70
C ASP A 208 13.21 -3.06 9.39
N MET A 209 12.64 -1.88 9.39
CA MET A 209 12.90 -0.88 8.37
C MET A 209 13.68 0.27 9.00
N PRO A 210 15.01 0.20 9.09
CA PRO A 210 15.78 1.33 9.59
C PRO A 210 15.63 2.48 8.61
N LEU A 211 14.93 3.53 9.03
CA LEU A 211 15.19 4.87 8.52
C LEU A 211 16.61 5.23 8.98
N ARG A 212 17.64 4.73 8.30
CA ARG A 212 18.95 5.35 8.42
C ARG A 212 18.90 6.61 7.57
N ALA A 213 18.66 7.74 8.26
CA ALA A 213 19.13 9.02 7.78
C ALA A 213 20.67 8.93 7.71
N GLU A 214 21.25 8.97 6.52
CA GLU A 214 22.57 9.50 6.25
C GLU A 214 22.44 10.90 5.71
#